data_cb69b2863c27646ac0b48a4ac0479273
#
_entry.id   cb69b2863c27646ac0b48a4ac0479273
#
_cell.length_a   1.000
_cell.length_b   1.000
_cell.length_c   1.000
_cell.angle_alpha   90.00
_cell.angle_beta   90.00
_cell.angle_gamma   90.00
#
_symmetry.space_group_name_H-M   'P 1'
#
loop_
_entity.id
_entity.type
_entity.pdbx_description
1 polymer ?
#
loop_
_entity_poly.entity_id
_entity_poly.type
_entity_poly.pdbx_seq_one_letter_code
_entity_poly.pdbx_strand_id
1 'polypeptide(L)'
;MKKYWIWLPVALALSGPLLAKDWHVSPKGDDANSGATPAQPFRTLQKAESVVQPGDTVLLGGGIYASAPDADKSHNSALLKVRTSGRADAWITWKARKGEKPELHSRQWSAIEINGSYHVFDGITVTGQNDEVVLLKAIEASKKTVKDAFYNTNGIFIEGRNNPPESKPHHIIVRNCVVSKMPGGGIVAIEADYVTVEDNKVFENAWFMEYGGSGITFLNNWAFDDKPGYHIVVQRNMSWNNKTMVAWEKIGKLSDGNGILLDVSDQDEGGATNPNADASVTQGATNPNGDPVVKQEKKEARPKRPIWRNRALIANNLSAFNGGSGIHTFRTSHVDIINNTTYWNGAVVGYEELFPNRSNDIVILNNIIVPRPGGKVTSNNRNTRITWDYNVYPVDQTIWKGPNDIVADPKFIDPYRDLLRADFRLAKGSVALGSGGGSLPQAVDLAGRKRPTGKGRDRGAYEQ
;
A
#
# COMPACT_ATOMS: atom_id res chain seq x y z
N MET A 1 70.28 -23.33 -2.94
CA MET A 1 69.31 -22.24 -2.98
C MET A 1 68.23 -22.50 -1.97
N LYS A 2 68.20 -21.78 -0.84
CA LYS A 2 67.21 -21.93 0.22
C LYS A 2 66.01 -21.05 -0.10
N LYS A 3 64.80 -21.63 -0.27
CA LYS A 3 63.53 -20.89 -0.48
C LYS A 3 63.03 -20.45 0.88
N TYR A 4 62.97 -19.16 1.13
CA TYR A 4 62.27 -18.56 2.28
C TYR A 4 60.81 -18.37 1.90
N TRP A 5 59.89 -19.00 2.67
CA TRP A 5 58.46 -18.74 2.64
C TRP A 5 58.16 -17.58 3.56
N ILE A 6 57.70 -16.47 3.02
CA ILE A 6 57.20 -15.34 3.77
C ILE A 6 55.73 -15.61 4.09
N TRP A 7 55.42 -15.85 5.35
CA TRP A 7 54.08 -15.88 5.87
C TRP A 7 53.60 -14.44 6.06
N LEU A 8 52.64 -13.95 5.29
CA LEU A 8 51.89 -12.74 5.52
C LEU A 8 50.77 -13.10 6.55
N PRO A 9 50.63 -12.42 7.70
CA PRO A 9 49.51 -12.62 8.59
C PRO A 9 48.27 -12.05 7.91
N VAL A 10 47.28 -12.90 7.64
CA VAL A 10 45.92 -12.47 7.32
C VAL A 10 45.32 -11.90 8.60
N ALA A 11 45.23 -10.59 8.71
CA ALA A 11 44.51 -9.92 9.77
C ALA A 11 43.00 -10.23 9.57
N LEU A 12 42.47 -11.19 10.31
CA LEU A 12 41.02 -11.34 10.50
C LEU A 12 40.54 -10.09 11.24
N ALA A 13 39.93 -9.18 10.51
CA ALA A 13 39.16 -8.09 11.12
C ALA A 13 37.96 -8.73 11.81
N LEU A 14 38.07 -8.92 13.13
CA LEU A 14 36.92 -9.20 14.00
C LEU A 14 36.00 -7.98 13.96
N SER A 15 35.04 -7.97 13.05
CA SER A 15 33.92 -7.05 13.12
C SER A 15 33.09 -7.45 14.35
N GLY A 16 33.35 -6.80 15.47
CA GLY A 16 32.49 -6.88 16.66
C GLY A 16 31.04 -6.53 16.26
N PRO A 17 30.03 -6.95 17.03
CA PRO A 17 28.66 -6.56 16.76
C PRO A 17 28.58 -5.03 16.66
N LEU A 18 28.20 -4.48 15.54
CA LEU A 18 27.87 -3.07 15.44
C LEU A 18 26.71 -2.83 16.40
N LEU A 19 26.94 -2.04 17.45
CA LEU A 19 25.88 -1.63 18.36
C LEU A 19 24.91 -0.74 17.58
N ALA A 20 23.64 -1.09 17.60
CA ALA A 20 22.56 -0.29 17.02
C ALA A 20 22.59 1.13 17.60
N LYS A 21 22.42 2.13 16.75
CA LYS A 21 22.45 3.55 17.10
C LYS A 21 21.10 4.21 16.90
N ASP A 22 20.86 5.21 17.73
CA ASP A 22 19.76 6.16 17.50
C ASP A 22 20.31 7.39 16.79
N TRP A 23 19.68 7.73 15.64
CA TRP A 23 19.95 8.94 14.88
C TRP A 23 18.80 9.91 15.05
N HIS A 24 19.09 11.15 15.43
CA HIS A 24 18.09 12.17 15.66
C HIS A 24 17.99 13.11 14.46
N VAL A 25 16.76 13.32 13.98
CA VAL A 25 16.46 14.26 12.89
C VAL A 25 15.40 15.26 13.37
N SER A 26 15.54 16.51 12.98
CA SER A 26 14.57 17.58 13.28
C SER A 26 14.59 18.64 12.19
N PRO A 27 13.44 19.21 11.76
CA PRO A 27 13.41 20.31 10.79
C PRO A 27 14.20 21.53 11.24
N LYS A 28 14.46 21.65 12.56
CA LYS A 28 15.26 22.73 13.18
C LYS A 28 16.73 22.34 13.38
N GLY A 29 17.14 21.17 12.91
CA GLY A 29 18.52 20.67 13.03
C GLY A 29 19.46 21.27 11.98
N ASP A 30 20.66 20.71 11.95
CA ASP A 30 21.69 21.04 10.96
C ASP A 30 22.38 19.74 10.51
N ASP A 31 22.58 19.57 9.20
CA ASP A 31 23.24 18.37 8.65
C ASP A 31 24.75 18.32 8.94
N ALA A 32 25.32 19.41 9.48
CA ALA A 32 26.67 19.45 10.05
C ALA A 32 26.73 18.87 11.47
N ASN A 33 25.60 18.70 12.16
CA ASN A 33 25.54 18.08 13.48
C ASN A 33 25.93 16.60 13.43
N SER A 34 26.17 16.01 14.60
CA SER A 34 26.50 14.58 14.73
C SER A 34 25.31 13.66 14.49
N GLY A 35 24.07 14.12 14.68
CA GLY A 35 22.85 13.30 14.69
C GLY A 35 22.72 12.36 15.89
N ALA A 36 23.73 12.27 16.76
CA ALA A 36 23.81 11.27 17.81
C ALA A 36 22.96 11.60 19.06
N THR A 37 22.49 12.82 19.19
CA THR A 37 21.68 13.26 20.34
C THR A 37 20.55 14.18 19.92
N PRO A 38 19.47 14.28 20.72
CA PRO A 38 18.38 15.22 20.47
C PRO A 38 18.81 16.69 20.40
N ALA A 39 19.94 17.06 21.03
CA ALA A 39 20.48 18.42 21.04
C ALA A 39 21.27 18.75 19.76
N GLN A 40 21.72 17.74 19.03
CA GLN A 40 22.48 17.90 17.79
C GLN A 40 21.85 17.07 16.65
N PRO A 41 20.57 17.29 16.30
CA PRO A 41 19.90 16.49 15.29
C PRO A 41 20.36 16.88 13.89
N PHE A 42 20.31 15.96 12.96
CA PHE A 42 20.35 16.28 11.54
C PHE A 42 19.11 17.10 11.14
N ARG A 43 19.22 17.90 10.09
CA ARG A 43 18.08 18.62 9.54
C ARG A 43 17.27 17.80 8.56
N THR A 44 17.93 17.05 7.69
CA THR A 44 17.28 16.34 6.60
C THR A 44 17.22 14.84 6.87
N LEU A 45 16.12 14.22 6.40
CA LEU A 45 15.95 12.77 6.44
C LEU A 45 17.00 12.07 5.56
N GLN A 46 17.37 12.70 4.44
CA GLN A 46 18.37 12.16 3.54
C GLN A 46 19.78 12.12 4.15
N LYS A 47 20.10 13.06 5.07
CA LYS A 47 21.34 13.00 5.84
C LYS A 47 21.37 11.79 6.78
N ALA A 48 20.26 11.50 7.47
CA ALA A 48 20.16 10.29 8.29
C ALA A 48 20.31 9.02 7.45
N GLU A 49 19.67 8.97 6.29
CA GLU A 49 19.80 7.83 5.36
C GLU A 49 21.25 7.57 4.93
N SER A 50 22.04 8.62 4.73
CA SER A 50 23.45 8.50 4.32
C SER A 50 24.39 7.90 5.37
N VAL A 51 23.95 7.77 6.63
CA VAL A 51 24.77 7.27 7.74
C VAL A 51 24.19 6.04 8.44
N VAL A 52 22.90 5.77 8.26
CA VAL A 52 22.20 4.66 8.90
C VAL A 52 22.79 3.31 8.50
N GLN A 53 22.85 2.39 9.47
CA GLN A 53 23.36 1.03 9.31
C GLN A 53 22.31 0.01 9.78
N PRO A 54 22.42 -1.27 9.38
CA PRO A 54 21.55 -2.32 9.88
C PRO A 54 21.45 -2.34 11.40
N GLY A 55 20.22 -2.31 11.93
CA GLY A 55 19.90 -2.27 13.35
C GLY A 55 19.63 -0.88 13.91
N ASP A 56 19.99 0.18 13.19
CA ASP A 56 19.82 1.55 13.66
C ASP A 56 18.35 2.01 13.69
N THR A 57 18.12 3.01 14.54
CA THR A 57 16.83 3.70 14.60
C THR A 57 17.01 5.19 14.24
N VAL A 58 16.19 5.68 13.33
CA VAL A 58 16.07 7.11 13.00
C VAL A 58 14.87 7.68 13.75
N LEU A 59 15.10 8.60 14.67
CA LEU A 59 14.13 9.24 15.54
C LEU A 59 13.76 10.63 14.96
N LEU A 60 12.56 10.72 14.36
CA LEU A 60 12.05 11.94 13.74
C LEU A 60 11.45 12.85 14.80
N GLY A 61 12.01 14.04 14.97
CA GLY A 61 11.44 15.12 15.77
C GLY A 61 10.22 15.73 15.10
N GLY A 62 9.33 16.32 15.90
CA GLY A 62 8.12 16.98 15.43
C GLY A 62 8.39 18.20 14.56
N GLY A 63 7.44 18.51 13.70
CA GLY A 63 7.46 19.61 12.75
C GLY A 63 7.43 19.16 11.29
N ILE A 64 7.49 20.13 10.38
CA ILE A 64 7.32 19.91 8.94
C ILE A 64 8.68 19.70 8.26
N TYR A 65 8.83 18.56 7.61
CA TYR A 65 9.91 18.23 6.68
C TYR A 65 9.39 18.47 5.27
N ALA A 66 9.84 19.51 4.61
CA ALA A 66 9.35 19.88 3.28
C ALA A 66 10.43 19.75 2.21
N SER A 67 10.02 19.46 0.97
CA SER A 67 10.90 19.58 -0.20
C SER A 67 11.38 21.02 -0.35
N ALA A 68 12.67 21.18 -0.67
CA ALA A 68 13.19 22.48 -1.07
C ALA A 68 12.47 22.99 -2.34
N PRO A 69 12.34 24.32 -2.54
CA PRO A 69 11.67 24.88 -3.72
C PRO A 69 12.30 24.43 -5.06
N ASP A 70 13.61 24.24 -5.06
CA ASP A 70 14.45 23.77 -6.19
C ASP A 70 14.70 22.26 -6.21
N ALA A 71 14.01 21.50 -5.34
CA ALA A 71 14.16 20.05 -5.29
C ALA A 71 13.89 19.42 -6.66
N ASP A 72 14.64 18.35 -6.96
CA ASP A 72 14.40 17.50 -8.14
C ASP A 72 12.94 17.02 -8.16
N LYS A 73 12.28 17.17 -9.32
CA LYS A 73 10.90 16.75 -9.57
C LYS A 73 10.81 15.65 -10.62
N SER A 74 11.92 15.02 -10.95
CA SER A 74 11.96 13.88 -11.87
C SER A 74 11.13 12.70 -11.36
N HIS A 75 10.83 11.76 -12.24
CA HIS A 75 9.98 10.59 -11.97
C HIS A 75 10.44 9.70 -10.81
N ASN A 76 11.70 9.79 -10.41
CA ASN A 76 12.26 8.99 -9.30
C ASN A 76 12.71 9.86 -8.13
N SER A 77 12.22 11.10 -8.03
CA SER A 77 12.57 11.99 -6.94
C SER A 77 11.74 11.73 -5.69
N ALA A 78 12.31 11.92 -4.51
CA ALA A 78 11.62 11.79 -3.23
C ALA A 78 12.21 12.72 -2.18
N LEU A 79 11.40 13.14 -1.21
CA LEU A 79 11.88 13.88 -0.05
C LEU A 79 12.79 13.02 0.83
N LEU A 80 12.44 11.73 0.99
CA LEU A 80 13.31 10.70 1.56
C LEU A 80 13.40 9.54 0.59
N LYS A 81 14.61 9.23 0.14
CA LYS A 81 14.90 8.06 -0.69
C LYS A 81 15.76 7.08 0.08
N VAL A 82 15.19 5.93 0.41
CA VAL A 82 15.81 4.88 1.23
C VAL A 82 16.39 3.79 0.34
N ARG A 83 17.72 3.73 0.26
CA ARG A 83 18.48 2.74 -0.53
C ARG A 83 19.22 1.74 0.34
N THR A 84 19.59 2.15 1.54
CA THR A 84 20.23 1.27 2.53
C THR A 84 19.27 0.14 2.90
N SER A 85 19.80 -1.05 3.14
CA SER A 85 19.01 -2.18 3.65
C SER A 85 19.46 -2.57 5.05
N GLY A 86 18.49 -2.95 5.88
CA GLY A 86 18.76 -3.69 7.11
C GLY A 86 19.15 -5.14 6.82
N ARG A 87 19.05 -6.00 7.83
CA ARG A 87 19.24 -7.46 7.74
C ARG A 87 18.13 -8.15 8.50
N ALA A 88 17.93 -9.44 8.27
CA ALA A 88 16.90 -10.24 8.93
C ALA A 88 16.96 -10.17 10.47
N ASP A 89 18.16 -10.06 11.03
CA ASP A 89 18.45 -9.93 12.45
C ASP A 89 18.67 -8.47 12.94
N ALA A 90 18.64 -7.49 12.02
CA ALA A 90 18.99 -6.10 12.30
C ALA A 90 18.23 -5.13 11.37
N TRP A 91 16.95 -4.94 11.64
CA TRP A 91 16.07 -4.04 10.87
C TRP A 91 16.41 -2.58 11.15
N ILE A 92 16.25 -1.73 10.16
CA ILE A 92 16.34 -0.27 10.29
C ILE A 92 14.95 0.28 10.60
N THR A 93 14.84 1.11 11.66
CA THR A 93 13.56 1.68 12.07
C THR A 93 13.55 3.19 11.89
N TRP A 94 12.57 3.70 11.17
CA TRP A 94 12.25 5.11 11.03
C TRP A 94 10.98 5.41 11.82
N LYS A 95 11.08 6.17 12.89
CA LYS A 95 9.90 6.39 13.74
C LYS A 95 9.81 7.79 14.31
N ALA A 96 8.58 8.23 14.56
CA ALA A 96 8.32 9.43 15.31
C ALA A 96 8.96 9.36 16.71
N ARG A 97 9.59 10.44 17.15
CA ARG A 97 10.03 10.57 18.55
C ARG A 97 8.80 10.57 19.45
N LYS A 98 8.91 9.91 20.60
CA LYS A 98 7.80 9.74 21.53
C LYS A 98 7.11 11.08 21.87
N GLY A 99 5.82 11.17 21.62
CA GLY A 99 5.00 12.37 21.85
C GLY A 99 5.15 13.47 20.81
N GLU A 100 5.96 13.26 19.78
CA GLU A 100 6.16 14.22 18.70
C GLU A 100 5.46 13.77 17.41
N LYS A 101 5.17 14.73 16.53
CA LYS A 101 4.46 14.48 15.26
C LYS A 101 5.31 15.01 14.11
N PRO A 102 6.15 14.18 13.49
CA PRO A 102 6.82 14.52 12.23
C PRO A 102 5.82 14.51 11.10
N GLU A 103 5.86 15.54 10.26
CA GLU A 103 4.99 15.67 9.10
C GLU A 103 5.82 15.93 7.84
N LEU A 104 5.65 15.10 6.81
CA LEU A 104 6.37 15.18 5.55
C LEU A 104 5.48 15.80 4.47
N HIS A 105 5.95 16.91 3.88
CA HIS A 105 5.31 17.60 2.75
C HIS A 105 6.21 17.51 1.53
N SER A 106 5.88 16.69 0.56
CA SER A 106 6.67 16.54 -0.66
C SER A 106 5.95 17.10 -1.87
N ARG A 107 6.71 17.77 -2.73
CA ARG A 107 6.30 18.14 -4.10
C ARG A 107 7.12 17.38 -5.15
N GLN A 108 7.85 16.36 -4.72
CA GLN A 108 8.61 15.43 -5.55
C GLN A 108 7.71 14.26 -5.96
N TRP A 109 8.24 13.27 -6.68
CA TRP A 109 7.46 12.12 -7.13
C TRP A 109 6.92 11.25 -5.98
N SER A 110 7.63 11.24 -4.85
CA SER A 110 7.19 10.58 -3.62
C SER A 110 7.59 11.39 -2.38
N ALA A 111 6.85 11.22 -1.28
CA ALA A 111 7.32 11.74 0.00
C ALA A 111 8.40 10.79 0.57
N ILE A 112 8.14 9.50 0.58
CA ILE A 112 9.12 8.46 0.94
C ILE A 112 9.18 7.46 -0.21
N GLU A 113 10.37 7.21 -0.76
CA GLU A 113 10.63 6.13 -1.72
C GLU A 113 11.55 5.10 -1.08
N ILE A 114 11.13 3.84 -1.05
CA ILE A 114 11.84 2.75 -0.38
C ILE A 114 12.28 1.75 -1.46
N ASN A 115 13.60 1.66 -1.66
CA ASN A 115 14.24 0.70 -2.55
C ASN A 115 15.02 -0.37 -1.77
N GLY A 116 15.30 -0.14 -0.48
CA GLY A 116 15.97 -1.08 0.42
C GLY A 116 15.00 -2.06 1.08
N SER A 117 15.54 -3.01 1.85
CA SER A 117 14.83 -4.07 2.55
C SER A 117 15.07 -4.03 4.07
N TYR A 118 14.24 -4.73 4.84
CA TYR A 118 14.30 -4.81 6.31
C TYR A 118 14.12 -3.45 6.98
N HIS A 119 12.98 -2.80 6.71
CA HIS A 119 12.65 -1.48 7.25
C HIS A 119 11.33 -1.47 8.01
N VAL A 120 11.28 -0.65 9.04
CA VAL A 120 10.04 -0.26 9.74
C VAL A 120 9.86 1.24 9.65
N PHE A 121 8.69 1.69 9.18
CA PHE A 121 8.23 3.09 9.22
C PHE A 121 7.07 3.18 10.19
N ASP A 122 7.20 3.96 11.26
CA ASP A 122 6.28 3.95 12.39
C ASP A 122 5.91 5.36 12.87
N GLY A 123 4.63 5.69 12.84
CA GLY A 123 4.10 6.93 13.42
C GLY A 123 4.41 8.21 12.62
N ILE A 124 4.64 8.12 11.32
CA ILE A 124 4.98 9.24 10.44
C ILE A 124 3.71 9.78 9.78
N THR A 125 3.55 11.11 9.77
CA THR A 125 2.50 11.76 8.99
C THR A 125 3.06 12.20 7.63
N VAL A 126 2.32 11.93 6.56
CA VAL A 126 2.62 12.37 5.19
C VAL A 126 1.40 13.09 4.66
N THR A 127 1.55 14.36 4.33
CA THR A 127 0.47 15.21 3.82
C THR A 127 0.83 15.73 2.43
N GLY A 128 -0.03 15.48 1.48
CA GLY A 128 0.10 15.96 0.10
C GLY A 128 -0.58 17.32 -0.11
N GLN A 129 -0.63 17.73 -1.38
CA GLN A 129 -1.06 19.04 -1.83
C GLN A 129 -2.40 19.03 -2.57
N ASN A 130 -3.29 18.07 -2.35
CA ASN A 130 -4.57 18.01 -3.06
C ASN A 130 -5.40 19.30 -2.95
N ASP A 131 -5.34 19.98 -1.80
CA ASP A 131 -6.06 21.24 -1.59
C ASP A 131 -5.54 22.40 -2.45
N GLU A 132 -4.34 22.29 -3.00
CA GLU A 132 -3.71 23.29 -3.87
C GLU A 132 -3.94 23.00 -5.37
N VAL A 133 -4.43 21.78 -5.69
CA VAL A 133 -4.54 21.34 -7.08
C VAL A 133 -5.87 21.80 -7.70
N VAL A 134 -5.77 22.47 -8.84
CA VAL A 134 -6.92 22.75 -9.70
C VAL A 134 -7.11 21.61 -10.70
N LEU A 135 -8.26 20.94 -10.66
CA LEU A 135 -8.55 19.76 -11.47
C LEU A 135 -8.30 19.97 -12.98
N LEU A 136 -8.74 21.08 -13.53
CA LEU A 136 -8.53 21.38 -14.96
C LEU A 136 -7.05 21.44 -15.32
N LYS A 137 -6.21 22.02 -14.44
CA LYS A 137 -4.76 22.04 -14.64
C LYS A 137 -4.12 20.66 -14.54
N ALA A 138 -4.62 19.80 -13.65
CA ALA A 138 -4.17 18.41 -13.56
C ALA A 138 -4.52 17.63 -14.85
N ILE A 139 -5.73 17.80 -15.40
CA ILE A 139 -6.14 17.22 -16.67
C ILE A 139 -5.30 17.74 -17.85
N GLU A 140 -4.95 19.03 -17.86
CA GLU A 140 -4.06 19.57 -18.88
C GLU A 140 -2.63 19.02 -18.74
N ALA A 141 -2.12 18.91 -17.51
CA ALA A 141 -0.81 18.36 -17.22
C ALA A 141 -0.69 16.86 -17.62
N SER A 142 -1.76 16.09 -17.43
CA SER A 142 -1.78 14.67 -17.79
C SER A 142 -1.59 14.41 -19.29
N LYS A 143 -1.88 15.38 -20.15
CA LYS A 143 -1.70 15.29 -21.60
C LYS A 143 -0.26 15.60 -22.07
N LYS A 144 0.60 16.08 -21.17
CA LYS A 144 1.98 16.45 -21.51
C LYS A 144 2.88 15.22 -21.54
N THR A 145 3.88 15.21 -22.41
CA THR A 145 4.88 14.14 -22.47
C THR A 145 5.73 14.10 -21.20
N VAL A 146 6.16 15.27 -20.71
CA VAL A 146 6.91 15.37 -19.45
C VAL A 146 5.89 15.52 -18.32
N LYS A 147 5.88 14.54 -17.43
CA LYS A 147 4.93 14.48 -16.32
C LYS A 147 5.40 15.33 -15.15
N ASP A 148 4.46 16.04 -14.53
CA ASP A 148 4.74 16.92 -13.40
C ASP A 148 4.48 16.16 -12.08
N ALA A 149 5.52 16.07 -11.26
CA ALA A 149 5.45 15.46 -9.94
C ALA A 149 4.36 16.07 -9.07
N PHE A 150 4.08 17.38 -9.21
CA PHE A 150 3.06 18.08 -8.43
C PHE A 150 1.67 17.44 -8.49
N TYR A 151 1.31 16.83 -9.62
CA TYR A 151 0.03 16.12 -9.81
C TYR A 151 0.12 14.61 -9.57
N ASN A 152 1.31 14.09 -9.29
CA ASN A 152 1.58 12.64 -9.23
C ASN A 152 2.28 12.19 -7.95
N THR A 153 2.49 13.09 -6.98
CA THR A 153 3.21 12.77 -5.73
C THR A 153 2.55 11.63 -4.97
N ASN A 154 3.30 10.54 -4.75
CA ASN A 154 2.88 9.44 -3.90
C ASN A 154 3.28 9.69 -2.43
N GLY A 155 2.59 9.07 -1.49
CA GLY A 155 2.91 9.15 -0.08
C GLY A 155 4.12 8.28 0.28
N ILE A 156 3.89 7.04 0.68
CA ILE A 156 4.95 6.05 0.98
C ILE A 156 5.00 5.06 -0.17
N PHE A 157 6.11 5.03 -0.88
CA PHE A 157 6.27 4.26 -2.11
C PHE A 157 7.41 3.25 -2.00
N ILE A 158 7.07 1.97 -1.90
CA ILE A 158 8.01 0.86 -2.00
C ILE A 158 8.19 0.55 -3.48
N GLU A 159 9.37 0.88 -4.03
CA GLU A 159 9.62 0.90 -5.47
C GLU A 159 10.69 -0.12 -5.86
N GLY A 160 10.24 -1.24 -6.41
CA GLY A 160 11.13 -2.32 -6.86
C GLY A 160 11.48 -2.30 -8.34
N ARG A 161 10.77 -1.53 -9.18
CA ARG A 161 10.92 -1.59 -10.65
C ARG A 161 12.33 -1.25 -11.14
N ASN A 162 13.01 -0.37 -10.40
CA ASN A 162 14.36 0.07 -10.75
C ASN A 162 15.47 -0.77 -10.10
N ASN A 163 15.11 -1.70 -9.24
CA ASN A 163 16.06 -2.61 -8.61
C ASN A 163 16.30 -3.84 -9.50
N PRO A 164 17.53 -4.35 -9.56
CA PRO A 164 17.77 -5.66 -10.17
C PRO A 164 17.06 -6.78 -9.41
N PRO A 165 16.83 -7.95 -10.04
CA PRO A 165 16.05 -9.04 -9.46
C PRO A 165 16.45 -9.47 -8.05
N GLU A 166 17.76 -9.52 -7.78
CA GLU A 166 18.35 -9.98 -6.52
C GLU A 166 18.25 -8.96 -5.37
N SER A 167 17.84 -7.73 -5.68
CA SER A 167 17.74 -6.64 -4.68
C SER A 167 16.36 -5.98 -4.64
N LYS A 168 15.32 -6.68 -5.10
CA LYS A 168 13.94 -6.20 -4.98
C LYS A 168 13.61 -5.96 -3.50
N PRO A 169 12.88 -4.87 -3.17
CA PRO A 169 12.56 -4.55 -1.79
C PRO A 169 11.68 -5.62 -1.15
N HIS A 170 12.01 -5.99 0.07
CA HIS A 170 11.26 -6.97 0.84
C HIS A 170 11.42 -6.74 2.35
N HIS A 171 10.55 -7.37 3.17
CA HIS A 171 10.56 -7.24 4.61
C HIS A 171 10.45 -5.77 5.03
N ILE A 172 9.31 -5.16 4.73
CA ILE A 172 9.02 -3.76 5.03
C ILE A 172 7.71 -3.68 5.82
N ILE A 173 7.74 -2.91 6.90
CA ILE A 173 6.56 -2.65 7.73
C ILE A 173 6.27 -1.15 7.70
N VAL A 174 5.04 -0.78 7.31
CA VAL A 174 4.51 0.59 7.40
C VAL A 174 3.36 0.57 8.39
N ARG A 175 3.51 1.24 9.52
CA ARG A 175 2.49 1.18 10.58
C ARG A 175 2.30 2.50 11.32
N ASN A 176 1.12 2.66 11.93
CA ASN A 176 0.75 3.83 12.72
C ASN A 176 0.93 5.16 11.96
N CYS A 177 1.03 5.12 10.64
CA CYS A 177 1.24 6.28 9.79
C CYS A 177 -0.10 6.93 9.40
N VAL A 178 -0.04 8.24 9.12
CA VAL A 178 -1.15 8.97 8.51
C VAL A 178 -0.68 9.42 7.13
N VAL A 179 -1.35 8.97 6.07
CA VAL A 179 -1.00 9.34 4.69
C VAL A 179 -2.23 9.92 4.01
N SER A 180 -2.18 11.19 3.71
CA SER A 180 -3.37 11.90 3.23
C SER A 180 -3.08 12.95 2.17
N LYS A 181 -4.12 13.26 1.37
CA LYS A 181 -4.12 14.35 0.39
C LYS A 181 -3.04 14.26 -0.67
N MET A 182 -2.56 13.04 -0.94
CA MET A 182 -1.58 12.82 -1.99
C MET A 182 -2.26 12.87 -3.37
N PRO A 183 -1.73 13.65 -4.33
CA PRO A 183 -2.20 13.58 -5.72
C PRO A 183 -2.07 12.19 -6.32
N GLY A 184 -1.02 11.47 -5.96
CA GLY A 184 -0.75 10.07 -6.27
C GLY A 184 -1.27 9.09 -5.21
N GLY A 185 -0.82 7.84 -5.27
CA GLY A 185 -1.20 6.79 -4.32
C GLY A 185 -0.77 7.10 -2.88
N GLY A 186 -1.53 6.59 -1.90
CA GLY A 186 -1.21 6.77 -0.49
C GLY A 186 -0.02 5.92 -0.05
N ILE A 187 -0.22 4.62 0.13
CA ILE A 187 0.84 3.63 0.41
C ILE A 187 0.88 2.67 -0.76
N VAL A 188 2.00 2.60 -1.46
CA VAL A 188 2.14 1.85 -2.72
C VAL A 188 3.35 0.92 -2.63
N ALA A 189 3.17 -0.34 -3.04
CA ALA A 189 4.25 -1.30 -3.17
C ALA A 189 4.25 -1.91 -4.57
N ILE A 190 5.35 -1.77 -5.31
CA ILE A 190 5.50 -2.33 -6.66
C ILE A 190 6.73 -3.22 -6.70
N GLU A 191 6.57 -4.44 -7.20
CA GLU A 191 7.63 -5.44 -7.32
C GLU A 191 8.38 -5.66 -6.00
N ALA A 192 7.61 -5.86 -4.93
CA ALA A 192 8.10 -6.10 -3.56
C ALA A 192 7.48 -7.38 -2.98
N ASP A 193 8.06 -7.88 -1.89
CA ASP A 193 7.54 -9.02 -1.12
C ASP A 193 7.66 -8.80 0.39
N TYR A 194 7.02 -9.60 1.23
CA TYR A 194 7.02 -9.48 2.68
C TYR A 194 6.75 -8.05 3.15
N VAL A 195 5.67 -7.46 2.65
CA VAL A 195 5.26 -6.10 3.02
C VAL A 195 4.05 -6.15 3.93
N THR A 196 4.17 -5.52 5.11
CA THR A 196 3.08 -5.33 6.07
C THR A 196 2.68 -3.86 6.12
N VAL A 197 1.39 -3.60 5.90
CA VAL A 197 0.76 -2.28 6.05
C VAL A 197 -0.31 -2.40 7.11
N GLU A 198 -0.08 -1.83 8.30
CA GLU A 198 -0.97 -2.04 9.44
C GLU A 198 -1.17 -0.78 10.30
N ASP A 199 -2.34 -0.66 10.89
CA ASP A 199 -2.68 0.42 11.83
C ASP A 199 -2.52 1.84 11.25
N ASN A 200 -2.67 1.99 9.91
CA ASN A 200 -2.52 3.28 9.24
C ASN A 200 -3.88 3.95 8.98
N LYS A 201 -3.83 5.28 8.80
CA LYS A 201 -4.92 6.10 8.29
C LYS A 201 -4.54 6.65 6.92
N VAL A 202 -5.26 6.23 5.87
CA VAL A 202 -4.91 6.49 4.48
C VAL A 202 -6.11 7.10 3.75
N PHE A 203 -6.11 8.41 3.49
CA PHE A 203 -7.31 9.07 3.00
C PHE A 203 -7.05 10.26 2.08
N GLU A 204 -8.03 10.53 1.23
CA GLU A 204 -7.99 11.64 0.28
C GLU A 204 -6.79 11.56 -0.69
N ASN A 205 -6.35 10.34 -1.03
CA ASN A 205 -5.23 10.12 -1.94
C ASN A 205 -5.70 9.77 -3.36
N ALA A 206 -4.78 9.79 -4.31
CA ALA A 206 -4.92 9.40 -5.71
C ALA A 206 -5.81 10.35 -6.56
N TRP A 207 -6.11 11.56 -6.09
CA TRP A 207 -7.12 12.41 -6.74
C TRP A 207 -6.71 12.89 -8.12
N PHE A 208 -5.44 13.09 -8.39
CA PHE A 208 -5.00 13.81 -9.58
C PHE A 208 -4.00 13.08 -10.45
N MET A 209 -3.46 11.95 -9.99
CA MET A 209 -2.51 11.20 -10.80
C MET A 209 -3.19 10.54 -12.03
N GLU A 210 -2.44 10.53 -13.12
CA GLU A 210 -2.88 10.02 -14.43
C GLU A 210 -2.61 8.52 -14.64
N TYR A 211 -2.11 7.82 -13.62
CA TYR A 211 -1.72 6.41 -13.73
C TYR A 211 -2.69 5.44 -13.04
N GLY A 212 -3.80 5.95 -12.55
CA GLY A 212 -4.71 5.18 -11.71
C GLY A 212 -4.06 4.88 -10.35
N GLY A 213 -4.53 5.51 -9.29
CA GLY A 213 -4.01 5.31 -7.93
C GLY A 213 -5.10 4.88 -6.98
N SER A 214 -4.70 4.41 -5.81
CA SER A 214 -5.60 4.01 -4.73
C SER A 214 -5.01 4.41 -3.37
N GLY A 215 -5.75 4.20 -2.29
CA GLY A 215 -5.27 4.46 -0.94
C GLY A 215 -4.08 3.57 -0.61
N ILE A 216 -4.28 2.25 -0.65
CA ILE A 216 -3.23 1.24 -0.44
C ILE A 216 -3.18 0.35 -1.68
N THR A 217 -2.00 0.23 -2.30
CA THR A 217 -1.84 -0.51 -3.56
C THR A 217 -0.65 -1.46 -3.49
N PHE A 218 -0.86 -2.70 -3.93
CA PHE A 218 0.18 -3.66 -4.25
C PHE A 218 0.10 -3.99 -5.74
N LEU A 219 1.21 -3.88 -6.44
CA LEU A 219 1.26 -4.13 -7.89
C LEU A 219 2.47 -5.01 -8.24
N ASN A 220 2.21 -6.06 -9.03
CA ASN A 220 3.27 -6.89 -9.57
C ASN A 220 4.22 -7.47 -8.49
N ASN A 221 3.70 -8.08 -7.45
CA ASN A 221 4.53 -8.64 -6.38
C ASN A 221 5.70 -9.47 -6.94
N TRP A 222 6.87 -9.34 -6.32
CA TRP A 222 8.08 -10.04 -6.73
C TRP A 222 8.49 -11.01 -5.63
N ALA A 223 8.30 -12.32 -5.85
CA ALA A 223 8.60 -13.32 -4.85
C ALA A 223 10.07 -13.26 -4.40
N PHE A 224 10.29 -13.05 -3.10
CA PHE A 224 11.60 -13.12 -2.48
C PHE A 224 11.99 -14.59 -2.22
N ASP A 225 11.04 -15.38 -1.70
CA ASP A 225 11.15 -16.83 -1.53
C ASP A 225 9.76 -17.47 -1.61
N ASP A 226 9.68 -18.80 -1.50
CA ASP A 226 8.44 -19.57 -1.52
C ASP A 226 8.09 -20.16 -0.14
N LYS A 227 8.51 -19.53 0.96
CA LYS A 227 8.16 -20.01 2.30
C LYS A 227 6.67 -19.88 2.57
N PRO A 228 6.08 -20.83 3.28
CA PRO A 228 4.66 -20.76 3.60
C PRO A 228 4.35 -19.60 4.54
N GLY A 229 3.14 -19.02 4.39
CA GLY A 229 2.64 -17.93 5.22
C GLY A 229 2.17 -16.74 4.40
N TYR A 230 1.84 -15.66 5.09
CA TYR A 230 1.46 -14.43 4.44
C TYR A 230 2.69 -13.58 4.13
N HIS A 231 2.88 -13.28 2.85
CA HIS A 231 3.95 -12.38 2.40
C HIS A 231 3.46 -10.93 2.27
N ILE A 232 2.20 -10.75 1.99
CA ILE A 232 1.56 -9.43 2.01
C ILE A 232 0.52 -9.42 3.12
N VAL A 233 0.60 -8.43 4.01
CA VAL A 233 -0.33 -8.25 5.11
C VAL A 233 -0.85 -6.82 5.11
N VAL A 234 -2.16 -6.66 4.91
CA VAL A 234 -2.86 -5.37 5.00
C VAL A 234 -3.90 -5.48 6.09
N GLN A 235 -3.62 -4.94 7.25
CA GLN A 235 -4.52 -5.16 8.40
C GLN A 235 -4.69 -3.93 9.28
N ARG A 236 -5.87 -3.81 9.87
CA ARG A 236 -6.20 -2.74 10.82
C ARG A 236 -5.93 -1.33 10.28
N ASN A 237 -6.15 -1.13 8.98
CA ASN A 237 -6.06 0.19 8.39
C ASN A 237 -7.45 0.83 8.25
N MET A 238 -7.50 2.14 8.31
CA MET A 238 -8.64 2.94 7.90
C MET A 238 -8.30 3.61 6.56
N SER A 239 -9.05 3.29 5.50
CA SER A 239 -8.81 3.81 4.16
C SER A 239 -10.09 4.44 3.59
N TRP A 240 -10.11 5.76 3.36
CA TRP A 240 -11.32 6.44 2.93
C TRP A 240 -11.10 7.64 2.01
N ASN A 241 -12.13 7.96 1.24
CA ASN A 241 -12.17 9.10 0.31
C ASN A 241 -10.97 9.17 -0.66
N ASN A 242 -10.35 8.01 -0.93
CA ASN A 242 -9.39 7.88 -2.01
C ASN A 242 -10.15 7.75 -3.34
N LYS A 243 -9.74 8.47 -4.39
CA LYS A 243 -10.45 8.47 -5.66
C LYS A 243 -9.57 8.99 -6.79
N THR A 244 -9.96 8.72 -8.01
CA THR A 244 -9.32 9.28 -9.20
C THR A 244 -10.25 10.30 -9.86
N MET A 245 -9.72 11.43 -10.26
CA MET A 245 -10.45 12.48 -10.97
C MET A 245 -9.81 12.84 -12.32
N VAL A 246 -8.64 12.26 -12.61
CA VAL A 246 -7.95 12.35 -13.90
C VAL A 246 -7.99 10.99 -14.57
N ALA A 247 -8.33 10.94 -15.85
CA ALA A 247 -8.40 9.71 -16.61
C ALA A 247 -7.02 9.00 -16.65
N TRP A 248 -7.04 7.68 -16.46
CA TRP A 248 -5.82 6.90 -16.62
C TRP A 248 -5.36 6.94 -18.09
N GLU A 249 -4.11 7.36 -18.30
CA GLU A 249 -3.58 7.63 -19.64
C GLU A 249 -3.71 6.44 -20.60
N LYS A 250 -3.54 5.20 -20.12
CA LYS A 250 -3.59 3.99 -20.95
C LYS A 250 -4.98 3.65 -21.49
N ILE A 251 -6.03 4.01 -20.77
CA ILE A 251 -7.40 3.59 -21.09
C ILE A 251 -8.34 4.77 -21.37
N GLY A 252 -7.86 6.00 -21.20
CA GLY A 252 -8.60 7.23 -21.48
C GLY A 252 -9.86 7.44 -20.62
N LYS A 253 -9.99 6.75 -19.48
CA LYS A 253 -11.13 6.87 -18.56
C LYS A 253 -10.71 6.77 -17.10
N LEU A 254 -11.59 7.20 -16.19
CA LEU A 254 -11.37 7.03 -14.76
C LEU A 254 -11.31 5.54 -14.40
N SER A 255 -10.34 5.19 -13.56
CA SER A 255 -10.12 3.85 -13.05
C SER A 255 -9.51 3.94 -11.65
N ASP A 256 -9.58 2.89 -10.88
CA ASP A 256 -8.99 2.80 -9.52
C ASP A 256 -9.64 3.74 -8.51
N GLY A 257 -8.88 4.40 -7.65
CA GLY A 257 -9.44 5.15 -6.53
C GLY A 257 -9.98 4.24 -5.43
N ASN A 258 -9.46 3.02 -5.34
CA ASN A 258 -9.88 2.02 -4.35
C ASN A 258 -9.35 2.37 -2.95
N GLY A 259 -9.97 1.82 -1.92
CA GLY A 259 -9.41 1.85 -0.58
C GLY A 259 -8.16 0.98 -0.48
N ILE A 260 -8.29 -0.29 -0.86
CA ILE A 260 -7.22 -1.30 -0.88
C ILE A 260 -7.25 -2.02 -2.22
N LEU A 261 -6.11 -2.12 -2.89
CA LEU A 261 -5.95 -2.77 -4.18
C LEU A 261 -4.76 -3.74 -4.17
N LEU A 262 -5.01 -4.98 -4.58
CA LEU A 262 -3.97 -5.92 -5.00
C LEU A 262 -4.11 -6.10 -6.51
N ASP A 263 -3.11 -5.64 -7.27
CA ASP A 263 -3.15 -5.58 -8.73
C ASP A 263 -2.01 -6.39 -9.34
N VAL A 264 -2.37 -7.39 -10.13
CA VAL A 264 -1.42 -8.31 -10.78
C VAL A 264 -0.39 -8.85 -9.79
N SER A 265 -0.86 -9.25 -8.59
CA SER A 265 0.03 -9.66 -7.50
C SER A 265 0.73 -10.97 -7.81
N ASP A 266 0.07 -11.89 -8.54
CA ASP A 266 0.69 -13.13 -8.99
C ASP A 266 0.64 -13.30 -10.50
N GLN A 267 1.26 -14.39 -10.96
CA GLN A 267 1.23 -14.87 -12.33
C GLN A 267 1.00 -16.37 -12.31
N ASP A 268 -0.08 -16.81 -11.67
CA ASP A 268 -0.44 -18.24 -11.70
C ASP A 268 -0.67 -18.68 -13.15
N GLU A 269 -0.33 -19.94 -13.46
CA GLU A 269 -0.37 -20.51 -14.81
C GLU A 269 -1.75 -20.43 -15.49
N GLY A 270 -2.79 -20.12 -14.72
CA GLY A 270 -4.18 -20.04 -15.18
C GLY A 270 -4.67 -18.70 -15.69
N GLY A 271 -3.90 -17.58 -15.65
CA GLY A 271 -4.50 -16.40 -16.19
C GLY A 271 -4.00 -15.00 -15.91
N ALA A 272 -3.05 -14.79 -15.05
CA ALA A 272 -2.47 -13.47 -14.88
C ALA A 272 -1.36 -13.20 -15.91
N THR A 273 -1.69 -13.26 -17.19
CA THR A 273 -0.78 -12.71 -18.20
C THR A 273 -0.60 -11.23 -17.91
N ASN A 274 0.66 -10.79 -17.88
CA ASN A 274 1.07 -9.39 -17.81
C ASN A 274 0.11 -8.55 -18.69
N PRO A 275 -0.61 -7.55 -18.17
CA PRO A 275 -1.44 -6.68 -18.99
C PRO A 275 -0.64 -5.92 -20.06
N ASN A 276 0.69 -5.78 -19.87
CA ASN A 276 1.61 -5.29 -20.90
C ASN A 276 2.03 -6.38 -21.90
N ALA A 277 1.72 -7.65 -21.63
CA ALA A 277 1.90 -8.79 -22.53
C ALA A 277 0.57 -9.21 -23.18
N ASP A 278 -0.52 -8.53 -22.95
CA ASP A 278 -1.70 -8.60 -23.81
C ASP A 278 -1.30 -7.99 -25.15
N ALA A 279 -0.49 -8.76 -25.88
CA ALA A 279 -0.07 -8.49 -27.23
C ALA A 279 -1.23 -8.61 -28.25
N SER A 280 -2.45 -8.55 -27.78
CA SER A 280 -3.63 -8.24 -28.59
C SER A 280 -3.76 -6.73 -28.86
N VAL A 281 -2.86 -5.89 -28.41
CA VAL A 281 -2.52 -4.66 -29.13
C VAL A 281 -1.64 -5.10 -30.29
N THR A 282 -2.29 -5.75 -31.20
CA THR A 282 -1.82 -6.26 -32.47
C THR A 282 -1.00 -5.19 -33.19
N GLN A 283 0.10 -5.64 -33.74
CA GLN A 283 0.71 -4.99 -34.90
C GLN A 283 -0.39 -4.47 -35.83
N GLY A 284 -0.51 -3.14 -35.92
CA GLY A 284 -1.46 -2.49 -36.82
C GLY A 284 -2.55 -1.63 -36.15
N ALA A 285 -2.57 -1.46 -34.84
CA ALA A 285 -3.48 -0.51 -34.22
C ALA A 285 -3.04 0.93 -34.56
N THR A 286 -3.85 1.58 -35.35
CA THR A 286 -3.87 3.05 -35.45
C THR A 286 -4.53 3.61 -34.18
N ASN A 287 -4.06 4.76 -33.68
CA ASN A 287 -4.77 5.50 -32.66
C ASN A 287 -6.17 5.93 -33.21
N PRO A 288 -7.11 6.39 -32.38
CA PRO A 288 -8.43 6.83 -32.83
C PRO A 288 -8.40 7.91 -33.93
N ASN A 289 -7.24 8.53 -34.18
CA ASN A 289 -7.02 9.57 -35.19
C ASN A 289 -6.39 9.02 -36.48
N GLY A 290 -6.14 7.70 -36.57
CA GLY A 290 -5.58 7.08 -37.80
C GLY A 290 -4.06 7.16 -37.94
N ASP A 291 -3.33 7.70 -36.92
CA ASP A 291 -1.87 7.80 -36.99
C ASP A 291 -1.19 6.49 -36.65
N PRO A 292 -0.09 6.10 -37.36
CA PRO A 292 0.65 4.92 -37.00
C PRO A 292 1.27 5.06 -35.60
N VAL A 293 0.99 4.08 -34.72
CA VAL A 293 1.67 4.01 -33.42
C VAL A 293 3.17 3.88 -33.66
N VAL A 294 3.93 4.93 -33.35
CA VAL A 294 5.38 4.94 -33.47
C VAL A 294 5.93 3.76 -32.67
N LYS A 295 6.68 2.87 -33.33
CA LYS A 295 7.38 1.76 -32.68
C LYS A 295 8.25 2.34 -31.58
N GLN A 296 7.90 2.07 -30.34
CA GLN A 296 8.83 2.33 -29.23
C GLN A 296 10.12 1.53 -29.50
N GLU A 297 11.24 2.21 -29.40
CA GLU A 297 12.56 1.55 -29.39
C GLU A 297 12.50 0.37 -28.44
N LYS A 298 13.16 -0.75 -28.82
CA LYS A 298 13.27 -1.95 -27.97
C LYS A 298 13.88 -1.54 -26.63
N LYS A 299 13.05 -1.27 -25.64
CA LYS A 299 13.51 -1.29 -24.25
C LYS A 299 14.05 -2.69 -24.00
N GLU A 300 15.24 -2.79 -23.42
CA GLU A 300 15.77 -4.07 -22.93
C GLU A 300 14.68 -4.83 -22.21
N ALA A 301 14.51 -6.11 -22.56
CA ALA A 301 13.46 -6.93 -22.00
C ALA A 301 13.64 -6.95 -20.48
N ARG A 302 12.66 -6.43 -19.75
CA ARG A 302 12.68 -6.51 -18.27
C ARG A 302 12.80 -7.98 -17.85
N PRO A 303 13.55 -8.29 -16.78
CA PRO A 303 13.64 -9.64 -16.25
C PRO A 303 12.22 -10.20 -16.02
N LYS A 304 12.01 -11.46 -16.39
CA LYS A 304 10.73 -12.11 -16.18
C LYS A 304 10.50 -12.20 -14.67
N ARG A 305 9.38 -11.64 -14.20
CA ARG A 305 8.98 -11.73 -12.80
C ARG A 305 8.75 -13.20 -12.41
N PRO A 306 9.28 -13.68 -11.26
CA PRO A 306 8.99 -15.02 -10.77
C PRO A 306 7.49 -15.16 -10.50
N ILE A 307 6.95 -16.37 -10.63
CA ILE A 307 5.57 -16.67 -10.25
C ILE A 307 5.45 -16.47 -8.74
N TRP A 308 4.52 -15.61 -8.33
CA TRP A 308 4.25 -15.37 -6.92
C TRP A 308 3.16 -16.35 -6.45
N ARG A 309 3.56 -17.40 -5.70
CA ARG A 309 2.67 -18.44 -5.16
C ARG A 309 2.30 -18.23 -3.71
N ASN A 310 2.76 -17.12 -3.13
CA ASN A 310 2.60 -16.79 -1.73
C ASN A 310 1.18 -16.29 -1.46
N ARG A 311 0.82 -16.15 -0.20
CA ARG A 311 -0.52 -15.76 0.22
C ARG A 311 -0.54 -14.32 0.75
N ALA A 312 -1.60 -13.58 0.44
CA ALA A 312 -1.86 -12.26 0.99
C ALA A 312 -3.01 -12.28 2.01
N LEU A 313 -2.91 -11.45 3.03
CA LEU A 313 -3.95 -11.23 4.02
C LEU A 313 -4.45 -9.78 3.97
N ILE A 314 -5.75 -9.59 3.81
CA ILE A 314 -6.44 -8.31 3.99
C ILE A 314 -7.43 -8.50 5.14
N ALA A 315 -7.13 -7.95 6.33
CA ALA A 315 -7.93 -8.27 7.50
C ALA A 315 -8.16 -7.09 8.45
N ASN A 316 -9.35 -7.05 9.05
CA ASN A 316 -9.73 -6.05 10.06
C ASN A 316 -9.57 -4.59 9.57
N ASN A 317 -9.72 -4.31 8.28
CA ASN A 317 -9.66 -2.96 7.76
C ASN A 317 -11.05 -2.33 7.69
N LEU A 318 -11.11 -1.03 7.86
CA LEU A 318 -12.27 -0.20 7.52
C LEU A 318 -11.96 0.56 6.23
N SER A 319 -12.68 0.25 5.15
CA SER A 319 -12.53 0.89 3.85
C SER A 319 -13.85 1.50 3.42
N ALA A 320 -13.93 2.85 3.37
CA ALA A 320 -15.20 3.52 3.18
C ALA A 320 -15.12 4.75 2.27
N PHE A 321 -16.20 5.05 1.56
CA PHE A 321 -16.38 6.26 0.76
C PHE A 321 -15.32 6.49 -0.32
N ASN A 322 -14.66 5.45 -0.79
CA ASN A 322 -13.67 5.54 -1.86
C ASN A 322 -14.34 5.68 -3.24
N GLY A 323 -13.62 6.26 -4.19
CA GLY A 323 -14.11 6.43 -5.56
C GLY A 323 -14.20 5.14 -6.35
N GLY A 324 -13.28 4.21 -6.09
CA GLY A 324 -13.29 2.81 -6.53
C GLY A 324 -13.86 1.88 -5.46
N SER A 325 -13.53 0.60 -5.51
CA SER A 325 -13.98 -0.39 -4.52
C SER A 325 -13.40 -0.13 -3.12
N GLY A 326 -14.04 -0.65 -2.10
CA GLY A 326 -13.46 -0.73 -0.77
C GLY A 326 -12.22 -1.64 -0.76
N ILE A 327 -12.39 -2.85 -1.28
CA ILE A 327 -11.30 -3.81 -1.50
C ILE A 327 -11.42 -4.37 -2.92
N HIS A 328 -10.33 -4.29 -3.68
CA HIS A 328 -10.25 -4.77 -5.05
C HIS A 328 -9.06 -5.73 -5.21
N THR A 329 -9.28 -6.88 -5.82
CA THR A 329 -8.22 -7.74 -6.33
C THR A 329 -8.35 -7.88 -7.84
N PHE A 330 -7.29 -7.59 -8.58
CA PHE A 330 -7.28 -7.69 -10.03
C PHE A 330 -6.13 -8.56 -10.50
N ARG A 331 -6.44 -9.63 -11.24
CA ARG A 331 -5.45 -10.62 -11.72
C ARG A 331 -4.52 -11.07 -10.58
N THR A 332 -5.13 -11.50 -9.49
CA THR A 332 -4.46 -11.84 -8.24
C THR A 332 -4.93 -13.20 -7.76
N SER A 333 -4.05 -13.98 -7.16
CA SER A 333 -4.40 -15.26 -6.54
C SER A 333 -3.94 -15.32 -5.08
N HIS A 334 -4.49 -16.28 -4.33
CA HIS A 334 -4.08 -16.62 -2.97
C HIS A 334 -4.29 -15.47 -1.97
N VAL A 335 -5.52 -14.95 -1.86
CA VAL A 335 -5.83 -13.84 -0.95
C VAL A 335 -6.91 -14.22 0.05
N ASP A 336 -6.65 -13.96 1.33
CA ASP A 336 -7.64 -14.03 2.40
C ASP A 336 -8.14 -12.62 2.74
N ILE A 337 -9.43 -12.37 2.53
CA ILE A 337 -10.13 -11.11 2.84
C ILE A 337 -11.08 -11.38 4.01
N ILE A 338 -10.64 -11.02 5.22
CA ILE A 338 -11.27 -11.54 6.44
C ILE A 338 -11.57 -10.42 7.45
N ASN A 339 -12.79 -10.41 7.99
CA ASN A 339 -13.18 -9.47 9.03
C ASN A 339 -12.96 -7.98 8.64
N ASN A 340 -13.16 -7.61 7.37
CA ASN A 340 -13.13 -6.20 6.98
C ASN A 340 -14.53 -5.59 7.03
N THR A 341 -14.59 -4.28 7.18
CA THR A 341 -15.80 -3.48 6.95
C THR A 341 -15.57 -2.62 5.71
N THR A 342 -16.40 -2.80 4.68
CA THR A 342 -16.43 -1.94 3.51
C THR A 342 -17.78 -1.22 3.46
N TYR A 343 -17.75 0.11 3.16
CA TYR A 343 -18.96 0.93 3.29
C TYR A 343 -19.01 2.06 2.25
N TRP A 344 -20.03 2.06 1.39
CA TRP A 344 -20.36 3.11 0.41
C TRP A 344 -19.22 3.51 -0.51
N ASN A 345 -18.50 2.53 -1.02
CA ASN A 345 -17.46 2.73 -2.02
C ASN A 345 -18.00 2.77 -3.46
N GLY A 346 -17.15 2.94 -4.46
CA GLY A 346 -17.52 2.93 -5.88
C GLY A 346 -18.18 4.22 -6.39
N ALA A 347 -18.01 5.33 -5.67
CA ALA A 347 -18.77 6.56 -5.96
C ALA A 347 -18.33 7.27 -7.27
N VAL A 348 -17.12 7.01 -7.78
CA VAL A 348 -16.57 7.68 -8.99
C VAL A 348 -16.54 6.75 -10.18
N VAL A 349 -15.97 5.56 -10.04
CA VAL A 349 -15.81 4.61 -11.17
C VAL A 349 -16.92 3.57 -11.25
N GLY A 350 -17.80 3.51 -10.24
CA GLY A 350 -18.95 2.60 -10.25
C GLY A 350 -18.61 1.14 -9.95
N TYR A 351 -17.42 0.87 -9.39
CA TYR A 351 -17.02 -0.49 -9.00
C TYR A 351 -17.87 -1.01 -7.84
N GLU A 352 -17.90 -2.32 -7.69
CA GLU A 352 -18.54 -3.04 -6.60
C GLU A 352 -17.84 -2.74 -5.27
N GLU A 353 -18.54 -2.99 -4.18
CA GLU A 353 -18.06 -2.70 -2.82
C GLU A 353 -16.82 -3.53 -2.46
N LEU A 354 -16.89 -4.84 -2.68
CA LEU A 354 -15.77 -5.78 -2.61
C LEU A 354 -15.67 -6.46 -3.98
N PHE A 355 -14.56 -6.24 -4.69
CA PHE A 355 -14.46 -6.57 -6.10
C PHE A 355 -13.26 -7.47 -6.45
N PRO A 356 -13.39 -8.81 -6.33
CA PRO A 356 -12.47 -9.72 -6.98
C PRO A 356 -12.74 -9.71 -8.49
N ASN A 357 -11.67 -9.58 -9.30
CA ASN A 357 -11.75 -9.43 -10.74
C ASN A 357 -10.62 -10.19 -11.42
N ARG A 358 -10.94 -11.21 -12.21
CA ARG A 358 -10.00 -12.13 -12.84
C ARG A 358 -9.03 -12.75 -11.81
N SER A 359 -9.56 -13.02 -10.64
CA SER A 359 -8.80 -13.50 -9.48
C SER A 359 -9.08 -14.96 -9.19
N ASN A 360 -8.16 -15.63 -8.50
CA ASN A 360 -8.22 -17.06 -8.26
C ASN A 360 -7.79 -17.40 -6.83
N ASP A 361 -8.46 -18.36 -6.18
CA ASP A 361 -8.20 -18.74 -4.79
C ASP A 361 -8.29 -17.56 -3.83
N ILE A 362 -9.48 -16.98 -3.75
CA ILE A 362 -9.80 -15.87 -2.84
C ILE A 362 -10.76 -16.36 -1.78
N VAL A 363 -10.39 -16.16 -0.52
CA VAL A 363 -11.22 -16.45 0.66
C VAL A 363 -11.83 -15.17 1.20
N ILE A 364 -13.15 -15.08 1.27
CA ILE A 364 -13.90 -13.88 1.68
C ILE A 364 -14.82 -14.28 2.83
N LEU A 365 -14.36 -14.04 4.07
CA LEU A 365 -15.05 -14.51 5.27
C LEU A 365 -15.24 -13.41 6.32
N ASN A 366 -16.39 -13.42 6.98
CA ASN A 366 -16.71 -12.56 8.12
C ASN A 366 -16.63 -11.05 7.82
N ASN A 367 -16.80 -10.63 6.58
CA ASN A 367 -16.80 -9.21 6.24
C ASN A 367 -18.18 -8.59 6.42
N ILE A 368 -18.23 -7.30 6.68
CA ILE A 368 -19.42 -6.46 6.54
C ILE A 368 -19.27 -5.64 5.26
N ILE A 369 -20.18 -5.83 4.32
CA ILE A 369 -20.07 -5.27 2.95
C ILE A 369 -21.32 -4.45 2.67
N VAL A 370 -21.24 -3.12 2.80
CA VAL A 370 -22.40 -2.22 2.65
C VAL A 370 -22.22 -1.35 1.40
N PRO A 371 -22.81 -1.73 0.28
CA PRO A 371 -22.73 -0.92 -0.92
C PRO A 371 -23.49 0.40 -0.76
N ARG A 372 -23.05 1.43 -1.44
CA ARG A 372 -23.82 2.69 -1.57
C ARG A 372 -25.18 2.44 -2.22
N PRO A 373 -26.17 3.32 -2.05
CA PRO A 373 -27.43 3.21 -2.75
C PRO A 373 -27.21 3.05 -4.27
N GLY A 374 -27.80 2.01 -4.87
CA GLY A 374 -27.63 1.64 -6.27
C GLY A 374 -26.28 0.96 -6.61
N GLY A 375 -25.39 0.80 -5.64
CA GLY A 375 -24.15 0.03 -5.79
C GLY A 375 -24.38 -1.47 -5.64
N LYS A 376 -23.33 -2.26 -5.86
CA LYS A 376 -23.34 -3.72 -5.75
C LYS A 376 -22.43 -4.19 -4.65
N VAL A 377 -22.81 -5.27 -3.98
CA VAL A 377 -21.97 -5.95 -2.98
C VAL A 377 -20.70 -6.46 -3.62
N THR A 378 -20.82 -7.21 -4.71
CA THR A 378 -19.74 -7.83 -5.46
C THR A 378 -20.17 -8.17 -6.90
N SER A 379 -19.24 -8.66 -7.71
CA SER A 379 -19.53 -9.28 -9.00
C SER A 379 -18.57 -10.41 -9.32
N ASN A 380 -18.95 -11.28 -10.25
CA ASN A 380 -18.06 -12.34 -10.73
C ASN A 380 -17.54 -12.02 -12.14
N ASN A 381 -16.34 -11.45 -12.22
CA ASN A 381 -15.67 -11.20 -13.48
C ASN A 381 -14.50 -12.19 -13.66
N ARG A 382 -14.78 -13.36 -14.23
CA ARG A 382 -13.80 -14.42 -14.54
C ARG A 382 -12.97 -14.87 -13.32
N ASN A 383 -13.61 -14.90 -12.14
CA ASN A 383 -12.95 -15.42 -10.94
C ASN A 383 -13.12 -16.93 -10.85
N THR A 384 -12.16 -17.60 -10.20
CA THR A 384 -12.18 -19.03 -9.94
C THR A 384 -11.78 -19.33 -8.51
N ARG A 385 -12.26 -20.45 -7.94
CA ARG A 385 -11.96 -20.88 -6.57
C ARG A 385 -12.20 -19.79 -5.52
N ILE A 386 -13.40 -19.19 -5.54
CA ILE A 386 -13.82 -18.22 -4.53
C ILE A 386 -14.51 -18.96 -3.38
N THR A 387 -14.00 -18.78 -2.17
CA THR A 387 -14.66 -19.18 -0.92
C THR A 387 -15.35 -17.95 -0.33
N TRP A 388 -16.68 -18.01 -0.22
CA TRP A 388 -17.50 -16.90 0.27
C TRP A 388 -18.44 -17.41 1.33
N ASP A 389 -18.30 -16.96 2.59
CA ASP A 389 -19.21 -17.34 3.67
C ASP A 389 -19.11 -16.38 4.87
N TYR A 390 -20.09 -16.43 5.75
CA TYR A 390 -20.18 -15.63 6.98
C TYR A 390 -20.13 -14.13 6.75
N ASN A 391 -20.46 -13.61 5.56
CA ASN A 391 -20.49 -12.16 5.32
C ASN A 391 -21.86 -11.55 5.70
N VAL A 392 -21.87 -10.24 6.01
CA VAL A 392 -23.10 -9.46 6.24
C VAL A 392 -23.17 -8.39 5.17
N TYR A 393 -24.33 -8.27 4.53
CA TYR A 393 -24.63 -7.23 3.57
C TYR A 393 -26.14 -6.89 3.57
N PRO A 394 -26.53 -5.60 3.41
CA PRO A 394 -27.92 -5.18 3.56
C PRO A 394 -28.79 -5.46 2.34
N VAL A 395 -28.18 -5.78 1.19
CA VAL A 395 -28.87 -6.00 -0.09
C VAL A 395 -28.60 -7.40 -0.56
N ASP A 396 -29.65 -8.20 -0.82
CA ASP A 396 -29.50 -9.57 -1.34
C ASP A 396 -28.80 -9.56 -2.71
N GLN A 397 -28.01 -10.58 -2.95
CA GLN A 397 -27.27 -10.75 -4.19
C GLN A 397 -27.11 -12.24 -4.52
N THR A 398 -26.94 -12.55 -5.80
CA THR A 398 -26.93 -13.92 -6.32
C THR A 398 -25.56 -14.38 -6.81
N ILE A 399 -24.54 -13.51 -6.74
CA ILE A 399 -23.21 -13.81 -7.31
C ILE A 399 -22.50 -14.88 -6.50
N TRP A 400 -22.34 -14.64 -5.20
CA TRP A 400 -21.86 -15.63 -4.23
C TRP A 400 -22.66 -15.52 -2.95
N LYS A 401 -23.19 -16.62 -2.47
CA LYS A 401 -23.96 -16.67 -1.24
C LYS A 401 -23.53 -17.89 -0.43
N GLY A 402 -22.87 -17.63 0.68
CA GLY A 402 -22.51 -18.68 1.63
C GLY A 402 -23.70 -19.10 2.50
N PRO A 403 -23.72 -20.35 3.00
CA PRO A 403 -24.81 -20.83 3.83
C PRO A 403 -24.97 -20.07 5.16
N ASN A 404 -23.92 -19.41 5.61
CA ASN A 404 -23.93 -18.65 6.85
C ASN A 404 -23.94 -17.12 6.63
N ASP A 405 -24.14 -16.65 5.41
CA ASP A 405 -24.29 -15.23 5.13
C ASP A 405 -25.56 -14.66 5.77
N ILE A 406 -25.51 -13.39 6.17
CA ILE A 406 -26.67 -12.68 6.69
C ILE A 406 -26.99 -11.49 5.79
N VAL A 407 -28.22 -11.49 5.26
CA VAL A 407 -28.75 -10.36 4.49
C VAL A 407 -29.55 -9.47 5.42
N ALA A 408 -28.90 -8.45 5.97
CA ALA A 408 -29.50 -7.49 6.89
C ALA A 408 -28.62 -6.26 7.08
N ASP A 409 -29.20 -5.17 7.57
CA ASP A 409 -28.45 -3.99 8.04
C ASP A 409 -27.52 -4.36 9.20
N PRO A 410 -26.20 -4.14 9.09
CA PRO A 410 -25.25 -4.42 10.18
C PRO A 410 -25.42 -3.50 11.39
N LYS A 411 -26.13 -2.40 11.29
CA LYS A 411 -26.39 -1.41 12.35
C LYS A 411 -25.11 -0.87 12.99
N PHE A 412 -24.46 0.06 12.33
CA PHE A 412 -23.35 0.82 12.91
C PHE A 412 -23.85 1.91 13.87
N ILE A 413 -23.02 2.34 14.82
CA ILE A 413 -23.36 3.39 15.78
C ILE A 413 -23.51 4.74 15.09
N ASP A 414 -22.49 5.19 14.36
CA ASP A 414 -22.49 6.48 13.63
C ASP A 414 -21.57 6.41 12.40
N PRO A 415 -22.03 5.84 11.27
CA PRO A 415 -21.24 5.72 10.05
C PRO A 415 -21.18 7.07 9.31
N TYR A 416 -20.17 7.86 9.62
CA TYR A 416 -19.97 9.19 9.05
C TYR A 416 -18.82 9.23 8.04
N ARG A 417 -18.86 10.20 7.10
CA ARG A 417 -17.90 10.32 5.99
C ARG A 417 -16.46 10.59 6.41
N ASP A 418 -16.28 11.35 7.46
CA ASP A 418 -14.96 11.56 8.06
C ASP A 418 -14.72 10.47 9.09
N LEU A 419 -13.88 9.50 8.73
CA LEU A 419 -13.59 8.36 9.60
C LEU A 419 -12.83 8.74 10.88
N LEU A 420 -12.28 9.95 10.97
CA LEU A 420 -11.69 10.44 12.22
C LEU A 420 -12.75 10.78 13.27
N ARG A 421 -14.01 10.96 12.85
CA ARG A 421 -15.17 11.31 13.70
C ARG A 421 -16.23 10.22 13.74
N ALA A 422 -16.22 9.30 12.78
CA ALA A 422 -17.18 8.22 12.64
C ALA A 422 -17.01 7.14 13.71
N ASP A 423 -18.12 6.43 13.99
CA ASP A 423 -18.10 5.22 14.81
C ASP A 423 -18.73 4.04 14.04
N PHE A 424 -17.88 3.23 13.46
CA PHE A 424 -18.26 2.01 12.73
C PHE A 424 -18.33 0.77 13.62
N ARG A 425 -18.31 0.92 14.92
CA ARG A 425 -18.64 -0.18 15.85
C ARG A 425 -20.10 -0.58 15.68
N LEU A 426 -20.39 -1.81 16.04
CA LEU A 426 -21.74 -2.37 15.91
C LEU A 426 -22.66 -1.83 17.02
N ALA A 427 -23.87 -1.42 16.68
CA ALA A 427 -24.87 -1.04 17.65
C ALA A 427 -25.49 -2.29 18.32
N LYS A 428 -26.08 -2.11 19.48
CA LYS A 428 -26.83 -3.18 20.19
C LYS A 428 -27.91 -3.79 19.28
N GLY A 429 -27.91 -5.12 19.19
CA GLY A 429 -28.83 -5.86 18.33
C GLY A 429 -28.42 -5.91 16.86
N SER A 430 -27.15 -5.60 16.55
CA SER A 430 -26.57 -5.91 15.26
C SER A 430 -26.51 -7.42 15.03
N VAL A 431 -26.85 -7.84 13.82
CA VAL A 431 -26.76 -9.25 13.39
C VAL A 431 -25.32 -9.74 13.23
N ALA A 432 -24.36 -8.82 13.18
CA ALA A 432 -22.96 -9.12 13.04
C ALA A 432 -22.27 -9.48 14.37
N LEU A 433 -22.91 -9.19 15.52
CA LEU A 433 -22.38 -9.51 16.85
C LEU A 433 -22.39 -11.03 17.11
N GLY A 434 -21.24 -11.59 17.49
CA GLY A 434 -21.06 -13.00 17.87
C GLY A 434 -21.46 -14.01 16.79
N SER A 435 -21.60 -13.60 15.53
CA SER A 435 -22.14 -14.42 14.44
C SER A 435 -21.09 -14.86 13.42
N GLY A 436 -19.85 -14.50 13.60
CA GLY A 436 -18.73 -14.89 12.75
C GLY A 436 -18.35 -16.37 12.93
N GLY A 437 -17.76 -16.96 11.89
CA GLY A 437 -17.37 -18.36 11.87
C GLY A 437 -15.93 -18.60 11.40
N GLY A 438 -15.52 -19.87 11.42
CA GLY A 438 -14.20 -20.31 10.99
C GLY A 438 -13.08 -20.11 12.00
N SER A 439 -12.04 -20.95 11.91
CA SER A 439 -10.79 -20.77 12.65
C SER A 439 -9.89 -19.78 11.87
N LEU A 440 -9.74 -18.57 12.38
CA LEU A 440 -9.07 -17.49 11.68
C LEU A 440 -7.90 -16.95 12.50
N PRO A 441 -6.78 -16.57 11.85
CA PRO A 441 -5.53 -16.22 12.53
C PRO A 441 -5.56 -14.85 13.23
N GLN A 442 -6.59 -14.02 13.00
CA GLN A 442 -6.64 -12.65 13.54
C GLN A 442 -6.92 -12.67 15.04
N ALA A 443 -5.90 -12.33 15.82
CA ALA A 443 -6.00 -12.27 17.27
C ALA A 443 -6.66 -11.01 17.80
N VAL A 444 -6.63 -9.92 17.02
CA VAL A 444 -7.16 -8.60 17.43
C VAL A 444 -7.94 -7.94 16.30
N ASP A 445 -8.84 -7.03 16.65
CA ASP A 445 -9.66 -6.23 15.75
C ASP A 445 -8.95 -4.92 15.32
N LEU A 446 -9.64 -4.05 14.57
CA LEU A 446 -9.15 -2.73 14.14
C LEU A 446 -8.75 -1.82 15.32
N ALA A 447 -9.40 -1.95 16.47
CA ALA A 447 -9.11 -1.17 17.67
C ALA A 447 -8.08 -1.84 18.60
N GLY A 448 -7.49 -2.98 18.19
CA GLY A 448 -6.54 -3.75 19.00
C GLY A 448 -7.21 -4.63 20.08
N ARG A 449 -8.54 -4.80 20.07
CA ARG A 449 -9.24 -5.66 21.02
C ARG A 449 -9.08 -7.13 20.61
N LYS A 450 -8.93 -8.02 21.59
CA LYS A 450 -8.82 -9.46 21.33
C LYS A 450 -10.08 -10.01 20.66
N ARG A 451 -9.92 -11.01 19.79
CA ARG A 451 -11.01 -11.75 19.15
C ARG A 451 -10.97 -13.23 19.55
N PRO A 452 -12.10 -13.84 19.93
CA PRO A 452 -13.38 -13.22 20.25
C PRO A 452 -13.39 -12.62 21.67
N THR A 453 -14.30 -11.68 21.96
CA THR A 453 -14.52 -11.13 23.33
C THR A 453 -15.72 -11.75 24.04
N GLY A 454 -16.56 -12.51 23.36
CA GLY A 454 -17.78 -13.11 23.88
C GLY A 454 -17.99 -14.55 23.47
N LYS A 455 -19.25 -14.94 23.24
CA LYS A 455 -19.63 -16.30 22.85
C LYS A 455 -19.25 -16.68 21.41
N GLY A 456 -18.87 -15.70 20.60
CA GLY A 456 -18.45 -15.87 19.20
C GLY A 456 -17.74 -14.63 18.70
N ARG A 457 -17.07 -14.77 17.57
CA ARG A 457 -16.38 -13.67 16.88
C ARG A 457 -17.41 -12.74 16.21
N ASP A 458 -17.22 -11.44 16.28
CA ASP A 458 -17.99 -10.48 15.50
C ASP A 458 -17.55 -10.50 14.04
N ARG A 459 -18.47 -10.19 13.12
CA ARG A 459 -18.13 -9.93 11.72
C ARG A 459 -17.72 -8.48 11.54
N GLY A 460 -16.90 -8.21 10.51
CA GLY A 460 -16.40 -6.88 10.24
C GLY A 460 -15.14 -6.51 11.02
N ALA A 461 -14.75 -5.24 10.92
CA ALA A 461 -13.45 -4.74 11.40
C ALA A 461 -13.34 -4.64 12.92
N TYR A 462 -14.45 -4.52 13.65
CA TYR A 462 -14.48 -4.32 15.10
C TYR A 462 -15.01 -5.55 15.84
N GLU A 463 -14.53 -5.73 17.08
CA GLU A 463 -14.99 -6.72 18.06
C GLU A 463 -15.58 -6.02 19.29
N GLN A 464 -16.71 -6.53 19.85
CA GLN A 464 -17.40 -5.90 20.98
C GLN A 464 -17.81 -6.89 22.08
#